data_d5b5e55cb051855d5578d9eb871679f4
#
_entry.id   d5b5e55cb051855d5578d9eb871679f4
#
_cell.length_a   1.000
_cell.length_b   1.000
_cell.length_c   1.000
_cell.angle_alpha   90.00
_cell.angle_beta   90.00
_cell.angle_gamma   90.00
#
_symmetry.space_group_name_H-M   'P 1'
#
loop_
_entity.id
_entity.type
_entity.pdbx_description
1 polymer ?
#
loop_
_entity_poly.entity_id
_entity_poly.type
_entity_poly.pdbx_seq_one_letter_code
_entity_poly.pdbx_strand_id
1 'polypeptide(L)'
;IQMFFNFGYVDEQLAGQENAAYLYSIVDNLATDTSRRVYSIYEWLRAIYDGRKTPSRNEFDTDYLAYVHELKITGKITAEQEVSMQKDREKQVSFELQNLFPCVNKITFGRISTFSPVFSDHNVLKDLSSCLVTAEKLEQSLNHVRSVDFSAFYRDVIYTNPDLGIGKEYVGVEVLPDIILMPNVGVRSVMWQEIEGRKRTTPARMMVSIFHLEDLNTSLVRMTGDFRWEMCKRIQGARWNDISDPSLTSEYFDYIQFYRKNRDLSPDAKDKIKLAMQKAKNSYKEMFIRDYISW
;
A
#
# COMPACT_ATOMS: atom_id res chain seq x y z
N ILE A 1 -3.96 18.50 -9.86
CA ILE A 1 -4.43 18.76 -11.24
C ILE A 1 -3.30 19.25 -12.11
N GLN A 2 -2.56 20.28 -11.72
CA GLN A 2 -1.36 20.69 -12.45
C GLN A 2 -0.42 19.50 -12.73
N MET A 3 -0.41 18.50 -11.86
CA MET A 3 0.35 17.28 -12.08
C MET A 3 -0.27 16.36 -13.13
N PHE A 4 -1.59 16.27 -13.27
CA PHE A 4 -2.20 15.54 -14.37
C PHE A 4 -1.69 16.08 -15.71
N PHE A 5 -1.59 17.41 -15.83
CA PHE A 5 -1.08 18.06 -17.02
C PHE A 5 0.45 17.96 -17.14
N ASN A 6 1.19 18.21 -16.05
CA ASN A 6 2.66 18.21 -16.06
C ASN A 6 3.27 16.81 -16.31
N PHE A 7 2.59 15.74 -15.94
CA PHE A 7 3.05 14.37 -16.23
C PHE A 7 2.48 13.78 -17.52
N GLY A 8 1.75 14.58 -18.32
CA GLY A 8 1.19 14.16 -19.60
C GLY A 8 0.07 13.13 -19.50
N TYR A 9 -0.56 12.99 -18.33
CA TYR A 9 -1.75 12.15 -18.16
C TYR A 9 -2.99 12.79 -18.78
N VAL A 10 -3.03 14.11 -18.82
CA VAL A 10 -4.05 14.90 -19.47
C VAL A 10 -3.36 16.00 -20.25
N ASP A 11 -3.74 16.19 -21.52
CA ASP A 11 -3.32 17.34 -22.30
C ASP A 11 -4.28 18.50 -22.02
N GLU A 12 -3.78 19.56 -21.38
CA GLU A 12 -4.57 20.72 -20.98
C GLU A 12 -5.22 21.43 -22.18
N GLN A 13 -4.51 21.45 -23.32
CA GLN A 13 -5.02 22.09 -24.53
C GLN A 13 -6.12 21.23 -25.18
N LEU A 14 -5.99 19.91 -25.17
CA LEU A 14 -6.98 18.99 -25.72
C LEU A 14 -8.17 18.78 -24.76
N ALA A 15 -7.92 18.83 -23.45
CA ALA A 15 -8.97 18.66 -22.46
C ALA A 15 -10.01 19.81 -22.48
N GLY A 16 -9.55 21.04 -22.75
CA GLY A 16 -10.40 22.21 -22.72
C GLY A 16 -10.76 22.70 -21.31
N GLN A 17 -11.30 23.92 -21.22
CA GLN A 17 -11.59 24.57 -19.93
C GLN A 17 -12.61 23.82 -19.08
N GLU A 18 -13.61 23.22 -19.69
CA GLU A 18 -14.69 22.51 -19.01
C GLU A 18 -14.20 21.25 -18.30
N ASN A 19 -13.34 20.48 -18.98
CA ASN A 19 -12.71 19.30 -18.41
C ASN A 19 -11.67 19.65 -17.34
N ALA A 20 -10.92 20.73 -17.52
CA ALA A 20 -10.01 21.24 -16.50
C ALA A 20 -10.79 21.65 -15.24
N ALA A 21 -11.91 22.39 -15.38
CA ALA A 21 -12.76 22.77 -14.26
C ALA A 21 -13.34 21.56 -13.53
N TYR A 22 -13.77 20.53 -14.27
CA TYR A 22 -14.25 19.28 -13.69
C TYR A 22 -13.15 18.55 -12.89
N LEU A 23 -11.94 18.43 -13.45
CA LEU A 23 -10.81 17.84 -12.75
C LEU A 23 -10.42 18.65 -11.50
N TYR A 24 -10.51 19.97 -11.54
CA TYR A 24 -10.28 20.84 -10.38
C TYR A 24 -11.33 20.59 -9.29
N SER A 25 -12.59 20.44 -9.66
CA SER A 25 -13.65 20.16 -8.69
C SER A 25 -13.45 18.80 -7.97
N ILE A 26 -12.92 17.80 -8.67
CA ILE A 26 -12.57 16.50 -8.06
C ILE A 26 -11.50 16.67 -6.99
N VAL A 27 -10.44 17.43 -7.27
CA VAL A 27 -9.33 17.64 -6.33
C VAL A 27 -9.74 18.47 -5.12
N ASP A 28 -10.56 19.50 -5.33
CA ASP A 28 -11.08 20.30 -4.22
C ASP A 28 -11.91 19.44 -3.27
N ASN A 29 -12.70 18.51 -3.78
CA ASN A 29 -13.44 17.56 -2.95
C ASN A 29 -12.55 16.56 -2.20
N LEU A 30 -11.37 16.24 -2.72
CA LEU A 30 -10.39 15.40 -2.04
C LEU A 30 -9.57 16.17 -1.00
N ALA A 31 -9.33 17.46 -1.22
CA ALA A 31 -8.51 18.32 -0.36
C ALA A 31 -9.20 18.72 0.96
N THR A 32 -10.51 18.53 1.08
CA THR A 32 -11.30 18.96 2.26
C THR A 32 -11.24 17.99 3.43
N ASP A 33 -10.63 16.81 3.30
CA ASP A 33 -10.52 15.86 4.40
C ASP A 33 -9.49 16.31 5.42
N THR A 34 -9.97 16.64 6.60
CA THR A 34 -9.17 17.10 7.74
C THR A 34 -8.40 15.99 8.44
N SER A 35 -8.72 14.72 8.23
CA SER A 35 -7.98 13.59 8.79
C SER A 35 -6.57 13.48 8.22
N ARG A 36 -6.33 14.07 7.06
CA ARG A 36 -5.04 14.23 6.37
C ARG A 36 -4.20 12.96 6.27
N ARG A 37 -4.86 11.83 6.14
CA ARG A 37 -4.20 10.58 5.78
C ARG A 37 -4.27 10.30 4.29
N VAL A 38 -5.11 11.06 3.57
CA VAL A 38 -5.26 10.99 2.12
C VAL A 38 -4.46 12.15 1.52
N TYR A 39 -3.54 11.81 0.64
CA TYR A 39 -2.63 12.74 -0.02
C TYR A 39 -2.78 12.58 -1.52
N SER A 40 -2.87 13.69 -2.25
CA SER A 40 -2.48 13.67 -3.66
C SER A 40 -0.98 13.40 -3.77
N ILE A 41 -0.52 12.94 -4.93
CA ILE A 41 0.92 12.74 -5.14
C ILE A 41 1.73 14.03 -4.89
N TYR A 42 1.18 15.20 -5.24
CA TYR A 42 1.82 16.48 -4.98
C TYR A 42 1.98 16.74 -3.48
N GLU A 43 0.91 16.60 -2.71
CA GLU A 43 0.94 16.80 -1.24
C GLU A 43 1.88 15.81 -0.56
N TRP A 44 1.92 14.55 -1.06
CA TRP A 44 2.85 13.55 -0.57
C TRP A 44 4.32 13.94 -0.78
N LEU A 45 4.68 14.32 -2.02
CA LEU A 45 6.04 14.75 -2.35
C LEU A 45 6.40 16.04 -1.63
N ARG A 46 5.46 16.96 -1.45
CA ARG A 46 5.66 18.16 -0.65
C ARG A 46 5.90 17.81 0.82
N ALA A 47 5.19 16.85 1.39
CA ALA A 47 5.41 16.40 2.75
C ALA A 47 6.82 15.79 2.95
N ILE A 48 7.37 15.12 1.94
CA ILE A 48 8.75 14.64 1.94
C ILE A 48 9.73 15.79 1.84
N TYR A 49 9.51 16.72 0.91
CA TYR A 49 10.37 17.91 0.77
C TYR A 49 10.44 18.73 2.05
N ASP A 50 9.31 18.93 2.73
CA ASP A 50 9.23 19.64 4.00
C ASP A 50 9.79 18.80 5.19
N GLY A 51 10.13 17.52 4.97
CA GLY A 51 10.64 16.62 6.01
C GLY A 51 9.59 16.09 6.97
N ARG A 52 8.31 16.24 6.64
CA ARG A 52 7.18 15.70 7.43
C ARG A 52 7.00 14.19 7.22
N LYS A 53 7.44 13.69 6.09
CA LYS A 53 7.44 12.26 5.74
C LYS A 53 8.84 11.84 5.30
N THR A 54 9.21 10.59 5.63
CA THR A 54 10.48 9.99 5.21
C THR A 54 10.25 9.20 3.93
N PRO A 55 11.07 9.37 2.87
CA PRO A 55 10.93 8.56 1.67
C PRO A 55 11.26 7.10 1.94
N SER A 56 10.60 6.19 1.23
CA SER A 56 10.88 4.75 1.31
C SER A 56 11.36 4.19 -0.01
N ARG A 57 12.12 3.10 0.06
CA ARG A 57 12.80 2.52 -1.09
C ARG A 57 11.87 1.69 -1.97
N ASN A 58 11.12 0.78 -1.38
CA ASN A 58 10.24 -0.15 -2.08
C ASN A 58 9.17 -0.71 -1.15
N GLU A 59 8.31 -1.58 -1.69
CA GLU A 59 7.45 -2.42 -0.88
C GLU A 59 8.29 -3.25 0.10
N PHE A 60 8.01 -3.11 1.40
CA PHE A 60 8.69 -3.85 2.48
C PHE A 60 10.21 -3.67 2.52
N ASP A 61 10.72 -2.54 2.11
CA ASP A 61 12.14 -2.21 2.12
C ASP A 61 12.47 -1.09 3.11
N THR A 62 13.75 -0.76 3.20
CA THR A 62 14.30 0.22 4.13
C THR A 62 13.94 1.65 3.75
N ASP A 63 13.96 2.54 4.73
CA ASP A 63 13.81 3.97 4.51
C ASP A 63 15.05 4.59 3.81
N TYR A 64 14.90 5.85 3.39
CA TYR A 64 15.98 6.57 2.71
C TYR A 64 17.24 6.70 3.57
N LEU A 65 17.09 6.91 4.88
CA LEU A 65 18.24 7.09 5.77
C LEU A 65 19.04 5.79 5.89
N ALA A 66 18.35 4.65 6.01
CA ALA A 66 18.98 3.33 6.02
C ALA A 66 19.66 3.04 4.67
N TYR A 67 19.04 3.40 3.55
CA TYR A 67 19.65 3.27 2.23
C TYR A 67 20.95 4.08 2.10
N VAL A 68 20.93 5.35 2.50
CA VAL A 68 22.14 6.22 2.45
C VAL A 68 23.24 5.67 3.36
N HIS A 69 22.88 5.15 4.52
CA HIS A 69 23.82 4.50 5.43
C HIS A 69 24.43 3.22 4.83
N GLU A 70 23.65 2.40 4.15
CA GLU A 70 24.14 1.23 3.40
C GLU A 70 25.15 1.62 2.31
N LEU A 71 24.93 2.72 1.59
CA LEU A 71 25.88 3.22 0.60
C LEU A 71 27.25 3.55 1.23
N LYS A 72 27.26 4.11 2.45
CA LYS A 72 28.50 4.38 3.18
C LYS A 72 29.19 3.08 3.63
N ILE A 73 28.45 2.14 4.24
CA ILE A 73 29.02 0.87 4.69
C ILE A 73 29.64 0.10 3.52
N THR A 74 29.01 0.16 2.34
CA THR A 74 29.51 -0.48 1.12
C THR A 74 30.63 0.32 0.42
N GLY A 75 31.06 1.45 0.98
CA GLY A 75 32.15 2.26 0.44
C GLY A 75 31.82 3.06 -0.82
N LYS A 76 30.54 3.16 -1.15
CA LYS A 76 30.08 3.93 -2.35
C LYS A 76 30.05 5.43 -2.12
N ILE A 77 29.95 5.87 -0.86
CA ILE A 77 29.97 7.27 -0.45
C ILE A 77 30.83 7.46 0.81
N THR A 78 31.32 8.70 1.01
CA THR A 78 32.01 9.08 2.24
C THR A 78 31.06 9.44 3.38
N ALA A 79 31.57 9.56 4.60
CA ALA A 79 30.79 10.02 5.75
C ALA A 79 30.21 11.43 5.56
N GLU A 80 30.97 12.33 4.92
CA GLU A 80 30.53 13.70 4.61
C GLU A 80 29.42 13.71 3.57
N GLN A 81 29.54 12.85 2.56
CA GLN A 81 28.50 12.65 1.54
C GLN A 81 27.22 12.05 2.15
N GLU A 82 27.34 11.12 3.11
CA GLU A 82 26.18 10.60 3.84
C GLU A 82 25.40 11.74 4.51
N VAL A 83 26.08 12.60 5.29
CA VAL A 83 25.44 13.72 5.98
C VAL A 83 24.81 14.71 4.98
N SER A 84 25.48 14.98 3.87
CA SER A 84 24.97 15.85 2.82
C SER A 84 23.70 15.26 2.18
N MET A 85 23.72 13.98 1.80
CA MET A 85 22.59 13.30 1.18
C MET A 85 21.37 13.20 2.11
N GLN A 86 21.58 12.97 3.41
CA GLN A 86 20.51 12.91 4.40
C GLN A 86 19.76 14.25 4.56
N LYS A 87 20.41 15.38 4.25
CA LYS A 87 19.83 16.72 4.33
C LYS A 87 19.26 17.21 3.00
N ASP A 88 19.63 16.58 1.90
CA ASP A 88 19.26 16.97 0.55
C ASP A 88 17.80 16.59 0.24
N ARG A 89 16.92 17.58 0.31
CA ARG A 89 15.47 17.40 0.12
C ARG A 89 15.12 17.03 -1.32
N GLU A 90 15.83 17.53 -2.29
CA GLU A 90 15.58 17.21 -3.71
C GLU A 90 15.92 15.76 -4.01
N LYS A 91 17.02 15.25 -3.46
CA LYS A 91 17.38 13.83 -3.57
C LYS A 91 16.36 12.93 -2.88
N GLN A 92 15.84 13.34 -1.72
CA GLN A 92 14.79 12.59 -1.03
C GLN A 92 13.51 12.48 -1.88
N VAL A 93 13.06 13.59 -2.49
CA VAL A 93 11.90 13.59 -3.39
C VAL A 93 12.17 12.75 -4.64
N SER A 94 13.35 12.86 -5.25
CA SER A 94 13.74 12.07 -6.41
C SER A 94 13.75 10.57 -6.08
N PHE A 95 14.26 10.22 -4.92
CA PHE A 95 14.29 8.84 -4.43
C PHE A 95 12.87 8.28 -4.25
N GLU A 96 11.97 9.03 -3.60
CA GLU A 96 10.57 8.61 -3.44
C GLU A 96 9.87 8.42 -4.79
N LEU A 97 10.05 9.36 -5.73
CA LEU A 97 9.50 9.23 -7.08
C LEU A 97 9.96 7.95 -7.78
N GLN A 98 11.26 7.64 -7.74
CA GLN A 98 11.81 6.43 -8.35
C GLN A 98 11.21 5.15 -7.77
N ASN A 99 10.80 5.17 -6.51
CA ASN A 99 10.19 4.02 -5.83
C ASN A 99 8.66 3.96 -5.99
N LEU A 100 7.99 5.10 -6.17
CA LEU A 100 6.56 5.15 -6.45
C LEU A 100 6.21 4.62 -7.85
N PHE A 101 7.04 4.88 -8.87
CA PHE A 101 6.76 4.46 -10.25
C PHE A 101 6.53 2.95 -10.44
N PRO A 102 7.33 2.04 -9.88
CA PRO A 102 7.06 0.61 -9.95
C PRO A 102 5.71 0.23 -9.32
N CYS A 103 5.31 0.90 -8.25
CA CYS A 103 4.02 0.68 -7.60
C CYS A 103 2.86 1.19 -8.47
N VAL A 104 3.02 2.36 -9.11
CA VAL A 104 2.05 2.88 -10.07
C VAL A 104 1.77 1.88 -11.18
N ASN A 105 2.82 1.27 -11.75
CA ASN A 105 2.67 0.26 -12.81
C ASN A 105 1.86 -0.97 -12.37
N LYS A 106 1.88 -1.32 -11.09
CA LYS A 106 1.11 -2.45 -10.55
C LYS A 106 -0.38 -2.16 -10.41
N ILE A 107 -0.74 -0.91 -10.16
CA ILE A 107 -2.14 -0.50 -9.95
C ILE A 107 -2.80 0.01 -11.23
N THR A 108 -2.02 0.44 -12.23
CA THR A 108 -2.52 1.04 -13.46
C THR A 108 -3.21 0.01 -14.35
N PHE A 109 -4.35 0.38 -14.89
CA PHE A 109 -5.02 -0.36 -15.96
C PHE A 109 -4.45 0.06 -17.32
N GLY A 110 -3.92 -0.91 -18.07
CA GLY A 110 -3.29 -0.64 -19.36
C GLY A 110 -1.88 -0.05 -19.27
N ARG A 111 -1.44 0.61 -20.32
CA ARG A 111 -0.14 1.30 -20.37
C ARG A 111 -0.32 2.75 -19.96
N ILE A 112 0.60 3.30 -19.18
CA ILE A 112 0.57 4.71 -18.72
C ILE A 112 0.44 5.67 -19.91
N SER A 113 1.11 5.37 -21.04
CA SER A 113 1.06 6.17 -22.26
C SER A 113 -0.32 6.26 -22.93
N THR A 114 -1.29 5.44 -22.54
CA THR A 114 -2.63 5.44 -23.14
C THR A 114 -3.62 6.32 -22.39
N PHE A 115 -3.22 6.98 -21.30
CA PHE A 115 -4.14 7.81 -20.50
C PHE A 115 -4.42 9.19 -21.11
N SER A 116 -3.44 9.82 -21.72
CA SER A 116 -3.59 11.16 -22.31
C SER A 116 -4.81 11.29 -23.22
N PRO A 117 -5.07 10.38 -24.18
CA PRO A 117 -6.23 10.48 -25.06
C PRO A 117 -7.57 10.34 -24.34
N VAL A 118 -7.61 9.53 -23.27
CA VAL A 118 -8.85 9.27 -22.52
C VAL A 118 -9.39 10.54 -21.88
N PHE A 119 -8.50 11.39 -21.37
CA PHE A 119 -8.86 12.62 -20.69
C PHE A 119 -9.05 13.83 -21.62
N SER A 120 -8.86 13.67 -22.92
CA SER A 120 -9.18 14.70 -23.91
C SER A 120 -10.67 14.75 -24.29
N ASP A 121 -11.44 13.71 -23.97
CA ASP A 121 -12.86 13.62 -24.24
C ASP A 121 -13.69 13.82 -22.96
N HIS A 122 -14.53 14.87 -22.97
CA HIS A 122 -15.41 15.21 -21.85
C HIS A 122 -16.40 14.08 -21.50
N ASN A 123 -16.89 13.33 -22.48
CA ASN A 123 -17.81 12.23 -22.23
C ASN A 123 -17.12 11.10 -21.47
N VAL A 124 -15.87 10.80 -21.81
CA VAL A 124 -15.08 9.79 -21.09
C VAL A 124 -14.87 10.18 -19.65
N LEU A 125 -14.60 11.46 -19.35
CA LEU A 125 -14.47 11.94 -17.97
C LEU A 125 -15.78 11.82 -17.19
N LYS A 126 -16.93 12.05 -17.81
CA LYS A 126 -18.26 11.82 -17.19
C LYS A 126 -18.46 10.33 -16.87
N ASP A 127 -18.12 9.45 -17.79
CA ASP A 127 -18.23 8.00 -17.60
C ASP A 127 -17.32 7.52 -16.47
N LEU A 128 -16.12 8.07 -16.35
CA LEU A 128 -15.19 7.77 -15.25
C LEU A 128 -15.62 8.33 -13.90
N SER A 129 -16.60 9.25 -13.84
CA SER A 129 -17.07 9.81 -12.57
C SER A 129 -17.62 8.76 -11.61
N SER A 130 -18.20 7.69 -12.12
CA SER A 130 -18.70 6.55 -11.33
C SER A 130 -17.58 5.77 -10.65
N CYS A 131 -16.38 5.78 -11.24
CA CYS A 131 -15.17 5.11 -10.76
C CYS A 131 -14.31 6.01 -9.87
N LEU A 132 -14.75 7.26 -9.62
CA LEU A 132 -13.99 8.22 -8.83
C LEU A 132 -13.87 7.77 -7.37
N VAL A 133 -12.65 7.75 -6.89
CA VAL A 133 -12.33 7.52 -5.48
C VAL A 133 -12.36 8.85 -4.74
N THR A 134 -13.27 8.96 -3.76
CA THR A 134 -13.35 10.10 -2.85
C THR A 134 -12.81 9.73 -1.47
N ALA A 135 -12.44 10.71 -0.66
CA ALA A 135 -12.00 10.49 0.72
C ALA A 135 -13.07 9.73 1.53
N GLU A 136 -14.34 10.07 1.33
CA GLU A 136 -15.47 9.40 1.98
C GLU A 136 -15.56 7.91 1.61
N LYS A 137 -15.46 7.56 0.31
CA LYS A 137 -15.45 6.16 -0.14
C LYS A 137 -14.28 5.39 0.45
N LEU A 138 -13.10 6.02 0.51
CA LEU A 138 -11.91 5.41 1.12
C LEU A 138 -12.11 5.15 2.62
N GLU A 139 -12.63 6.12 3.34
CA GLU A 139 -12.92 5.98 4.77
C GLU A 139 -13.94 4.88 5.04
N GLN A 140 -15.03 4.85 4.29
CA GLN A 140 -16.04 3.78 4.37
C GLN A 140 -15.42 2.41 4.11
N SER A 141 -14.58 2.28 3.08
CA SER A 141 -13.92 1.02 2.74
C SER A 141 -12.90 0.58 3.80
N LEU A 142 -12.13 1.51 4.37
CA LEU A 142 -11.21 1.22 5.47
C LEU A 142 -11.97 0.81 6.73
N ASN A 143 -13.06 1.48 7.05
CA ASN A 143 -13.92 1.13 8.18
C ASN A 143 -14.56 -0.25 7.99
N HIS A 144 -14.91 -0.62 6.75
CA HIS A 144 -15.36 -1.98 6.44
C HIS A 144 -14.26 -3.01 6.76
N VAL A 145 -13.04 -2.81 6.29
CA VAL A 145 -11.90 -3.70 6.63
C VAL A 145 -11.72 -3.80 8.14
N ARG A 146 -11.71 -2.67 8.86
CA ARG A 146 -11.55 -2.63 10.32
C ARG A 146 -12.67 -3.32 11.08
N SER A 147 -13.88 -3.30 10.56
CA SER A 147 -15.04 -3.94 11.20
C SER A 147 -14.98 -5.47 11.15
N VAL A 148 -14.34 -6.02 10.12
CA VAL A 148 -14.16 -7.47 9.94
C VAL A 148 -12.84 -7.92 10.54
N ASP A 149 -11.76 -7.23 10.22
CA ASP A 149 -10.42 -7.51 10.74
C ASP A 149 -9.92 -6.36 11.62
N PHE A 150 -10.31 -6.37 12.89
CA PHE A 150 -9.92 -5.36 13.85
C PHE A 150 -8.40 -5.29 14.09
N SER A 151 -7.64 -6.30 13.72
CA SER A 151 -6.18 -6.33 13.87
C SER A 151 -5.42 -5.92 12.61
N ALA A 152 -6.11 -5.60 11.51
CA ALA A 152 -5.49 -5.30 10.21
C ALA A 152 -4.41 -4.22 10.27
N PHE A 153 -4.64 -3.18 11.07
CA PHE A 153 -3.76 -2.02 11.19
C PHE A 153 -3.10 -1.89 12.56
N TYR A 154 -3.17 -2.92 13.40
CA TYR A 154 -2.48 -2.91 14.70
C TYR A 154 -0.99 -3.24 14.55
N ARG A 155 -0.21 -2.58 15.40
CA ARG A 155 1.24 -2.81 15.54
C ARG A 155 1.57 -3.02 17.01
N ASP A 156 2.45 -3.97 17.28
CA ASP A 156 3.00 -4.15 18.61
C ASP A 156 4.10 -3.12 18.86
N VAL A 157 3.87 -2.26 19.83
CA VAL A 157 4.80 -1.24 20.25
C VAL A 157 5.33 -1.59 21.63
N ILE A 158 6.64 -1.43 21.82
CA ILE A 158 7.25 -1.61 23.14
C ILE A 158 6.91 -0.38 23.99
N TYR A 159 6.19 -0.60 25.06
CA TYR A 159 5.89 0.39 26.07
C TYR A 159 6.79 0.19 27.29
N THR A 160 7.35 1.28 27.78
CA THR A 160 8.11 1.29 29.04
C THR A 160 7.64 2.47 29.88
N ASN A 161 7.34 2.24 31.15
CA ASN A 161 7.03 3.31 32.09
C ASN A 161 7.77 3.04 33.41
N PRO A 162 8.99 3.57 33.58
CA PRO A 162 9.79 3.38 34.80
C PRO A 162 9.10 3.88 36.07
N ASP A 163 8.29 4.96 35.97
CA ASP A 163 7.61 5.58 37.11
C ASP A 163 6.49 4.68 37.67
N LEU A 164 5.93 3.81 36.83
CA LEU A 164 4.95 2.80 37.20
C LEU A 164 5.56 1.41 37.45
N GLY A 165 6.90 1.29 37.42
CA GLY A 165 7.59 0.01 37.55
C GLY A 165 7.34 -0.94 36.35
N ILE A 166 6.82 -0.43 35.25
CA ILE A 166 6.57 -1.20 34.04
C ILE A 166 7.88 -1.32 33.28
N GLY A 167 8.36 -2.54 33.12
CA GLY A 167 9.52 -2.86 32.31
C GLY A 167 9.25 -2.71 30.82
N LYS A 168 9.46 -3.78 30.05
CA LYS A 168 9.09 -3.81 28.62
C LYS A 168 7.80 -4.59 28.44
N GLU A 169 6.76 -3.90 28.00
CA GLU A 169 5.49 -4.52 27.63
C GLU A 169 5.18 -4.26 26.16
N TYR A 170 4.53 -5.21 25.51
CA TYR A 170 4.02 -5.02 24.17
C TYR A 170 2.59 -4.54 24.23
N VAL A 171 2.35 -3.39 23.61
CA VAL A 171 1.02 -2.79 23.51
C VAL A 171 0.61 -2.72 22.05
N GLY A 172 -0.57 -3.27 21.74
CA GLY A 172 -1.15 -3.14 20.40
C GLY A 172 -1.68 -1.72 20.18
N VAL A 173 -1.14 -1.02 19.17
CA VAL A 173 -1.56 0.32 18.78
C VAL A 173 -2.08 0.28 17.35
N GLU A 174 -3.25 0.85 17.11
CA GLU A 174 -3.77 1.01 15.76
C GLU A 174 -3.01 2.12 15.03
N VAL A 175 -2.43 1.78 13.87
CA VAL A 175 -1.70 2.70 13.01
C VAL A 175 -2.28 2.61 11.61
N LEU A 176 -3.22 3.50 11.30
CA LEU A 176 -3.86 3.56 9.99
C LEU A 176 -2.86 3.98 8.91
N PRO A 177 -2.99 3.44 7.68
CA PRO A 177 -2.08 3.78 6.58
C PRO A 177 -2.23 5.24 6.13
N ASP A 178 -1.13 5.80 5.63
CA ASP A 178 -1.17 6.98 4.78
C ASP A 178 -1.58 6.57 3.37
N ILE A 179 -2.51 7.30 2.75
CA ILE A 179 -3.08 6.97 1.46
C ILE A 179 -2.56 7.96 0.41
N ILE A 180 -1.96 7.44 -0.65
CA ILE A 180 -1.45 8.22 -1.78
C ILE A 180 -2.37 7.98 -2.97
N LEU A 181 -3.08 9.03 -3.39
CA LEU A 181 -3.94 9.00 -4.57
C LEU A 181 -3.12 9.30 -5.82
N MET A 182 -3.09 8.34 -6.71
CA MET A 182 -2.37 8.46 -7.98
C MET A 182 -3.29 8.96 -9.09
N PRO A 183 -2.82 9.90 -9.92
CA PRO A 183 -3.61 10.48 -11.00
C PRO A 183 -3.70 9.54 -12.22
N ASN A 184 -4.22 8.34 -12.01
CA ASN A 184 -4.34 7.32 -13.06
C ASN A 184 -5.66 6.57 -12.97
N VAL A 185 -5.95 5.77 -14.00
CA VAL A 185 -7.03 4.78 -13.99
C VAL A 185 -6.43 3.44 -13.58
N GLY A 186 -7.03 2.77 -12.61
CA GLY A 186 -6.48 1.54 -12.06
C GLY A 186 -7.52 0.52 -11.64
N VAL A 187 -7.06 -0.68 -11.35
CA VAL A 187 -7.87 -1.84 -10.96
C VAL A 187 -7.41 -2.49 -9.66
N ARG A 188 -6.32 -1.98 -9.08
CA ARG A 188 -5.71 -2.54 -7.87
C ARG A 188 -5.24 -1.44 -6.95
N SER A 189 -5.04 -1.82 -5.69
CA SER A 189 -4.35 -1.01 -4.69
C SER A 189 -3.11 -1.76 -4.21
N VAL A 190 -2.14 -1.02 -3.72
CA VAL A 190 -0.88 -1.58 -3.17
C VAL A 190 -0.62 -0.94 -1.82
N MET A 191 -0.20 -1.74 -0.85
CA MET A 191 0.22 -1.25 0.46
C MET A 191 1.59 -1.82 0.82
N TRP A 192 2.42 -1.00 1.48
CA TRP A 192 3.73 -1.40 1.99
C TRP A 192 4.09 -0.66 3.27
N GLN A 193 5.06 -1.19 3.98
CA GLN A 193 5.61 -0.59 5.18
C GLN A 193 7.11 -0.84 5.25
N GLU A 194 7.83 0.06 5.87
CA GLU A 194 9.22 -0.15 6.25
C GLU A 194 9.29 -1.18 7.38
N ILE A 195 10.02 -2.27 7.15
CA ILE A 195 10.19 -3.35 8.15
C ILE A 195 11.31 -3.00 9.12
N GLU A 196 12.38 -2.41 8.62
CA GLU A 196 13.57 -2.05 9.40
C GLU A 196 13.49 -0.64 10.02
N GLY A 197 12.37 0.06 9.84
CA GLY A 197 12.15 1.38 10.42
C GLY A 197 12.28 1.38 11.95
N ARG A 198 12.95 2.37 12.50
CA ARG A 198 13.20 2.49 13.96
C ARG A 198 11.91 2.72 14.77
N LYS A 199 10.83 3.14 14.13
CA LYS A 199 9.55 3.43 14.76
C LYS A 199 8.47 2.49 14.25
N ARG A 200 8.07 1.54 15.06
CA ARG A 200 6.95 0.63 14.74
C ARG A 200 5.60 1.33 14.57
N THR A 201 5.52 2.61 14.95
CA THR A 201 4.35 3.48 14.77
C THR A 201 4.34 4.21 13.42
N THR A 202 5.32 3.99 12.55
CA THR A 202 5.29 4.57 11.20
C THR A 202 4.13 3.97 10.41
N PRO A 203 3.22 4.78 9.86
CA PRO A 203 2.10 4.29 9.06
C PRO A 203 2.57 3.53 7.82
N ALA A 204 1.84 2.47 7.48
CA ALA A 204 1.99 1.87 6.16
C ALA A 204 1.57 2.88 5.08
N ARG A 205 2.08 2.73 3.87
CA ARG A 205 1.70 3.52 2.71
C ARG A 205 0.76 2.71 1.85
N MET A 206 -0.38 3.29 1.52
CA MET A 206 -1.36 2.71 0.61
C MET A 206 -1.44 3.57 -0.65
N MET A 207 -1.28 2.95 -1.81
CA MET A 207 -1.43 3.62 -3.10
C MET A 207 -2.71 3.17 -3.77
N VAL A 208 -3.51 4.14 -4.22
CA VAL A 208 -4.81 3.91 -4.87
C VAL A 208 -4.92 4.81 -6.08
N SER A 209 -5.48 4.30 -7.17
CA SER A 209 -5.79 5.10 -8.36
C SER A 209 -7.00 5.98 -8.09
N ILE A 210 -6.96 7.25 -8.53
CA ILE A 210 -8.09 8.18 -8.36
C ILE A 210 -9.34 7.73 -9.12
N PHE A 211 -9.17 7.06 -10.27
CA PHE A 211 -10.24 6.37 -10.98
C PHE A 211 -10.03 4.86 -10.83
N HIS A 212 -10.88 4.23 -10.02
CA HIS A 212 -10.76 2.82 -9.68
C HIS A 212 -11.86 2.02 -10.38
N LEU A 213 -11.48 1.12 -11.29
CA LEU A 213 -12.42 0.40 -12.15
C LEU A 213 -13.02 -0.86 -11.49
N GLU A 214 -12.34 -1.43 -10.49
CA GLU A 214 -12.89 -2.53 -9.69
C GLU A 214 -13.65 -1.98 -8.48
N ASP A 215 -14.43 -2.83 -7.83
CA ASP A 215 -15.03 -2.48 -6.53
C ASP A 215 -13.92 -2.12 -5.51
N LEU A 216 -14.01 -0.91 -4.96
CA LEU A 216 -12.99 -0.38 -4.07
C LEU A 216 -12.86 -1.21 -2.79
N ASN A 217 -13.98 -1.67 -2.22
CA ASN A 217 -13.98 -2.50 -1.01
C ASN A 217 -13.19 -3.80 -1.26
N THR A 218 -13.53 -4.52 -2.32
CA THR A 218 -12.83 -5.76 -2.70
C THR A 218 -11.35 -5.53 -2.94
N SER A 219 -11.00 -4.42 -3.61
CA SER A 219 -9.60 -4.08 -3.87
C SER A 219 -8.84 -3.78 -2.57
N LEU A 220 -9.43 -3.05 -1.63
CA LEU A 220 -8.80 -2.75 -0.33
C LEU A 220 -8.69 -3.99 0.57
N VAL A 221 -9.71 -4.84 0.59
CA VAL A 221 -9.65 -6.12 1.33
C VAL A 221 -8.53 -6.99 0.76
N ARG A 222 -8.47 -7.15 -0.56
CA ARG A 222 -7.40 -7.90 -1.24
C ARG A 222 -6.01 -7.36 -0.90
N MET A 223 -5.84 -6.06 -1.00
CA MET A 223 -4.58 -5.38 -0.69
C MET A 223 -4.19 -5.59 0.79
N THR A 224 -5.15 -5.48 1.71
CA THR A 224 -4.90 -5.69 3.14
C THR A 224 -4.47 -7.13 3.42
N GLY A 225 -5.13 -8.11 2.80
CA GLY A 225 -4.73 -9.52 2.90
C GLY A 225 -3.32 -9.76 2.35
N ASP A 226 -3.00 -9.22 1.19
CA ASP A 226 -1.65 -9.29 0.61
C ASP A 226 -0.59 -8.67 1.55
N PHE A 227 -0.87 -7.49 2.06
CA PHE A 227 -0.01 -6.79 3.01
C PHE A 227 0.22 -7.59 4.29
N ARG A 228 -0.83 -8.12 4.92
CA ARG A 228 -0.72 -8.92 6.13
C ARG A 228 0.13 -10.17 5.93
N TRP A 229 -0.08 -10.86 4.82
CA TRP A 229 0.71 -12.04 4.46
C TRP A 229 2.19 -11.69 4.29
N GLU A 230 2.50 -10.68 3.48
CA GLU A 230 3.88 -10.30 3.18
C GLU A 230 4.60 -9.74 4.42
N MET A 231 3.92 -8.94 5.24
CA MET A 231 4.48 -8.44 6.50
C MET A 231 4.84 -9.59 7.44
N CYS A 232 3.90 -10.51 7.67
CA CYS A 232 4.13 -11.65 8.52
C CYS A 232 5.29 -12.51 8.00
N LYS A 233 5.26 -12.84 6.70
CA LYS A 233 6.31 -13.63 6.06
C LYS A 233 7.69 -12.99 6.15
N ARG A 234 7.78 -11.66 6.00
CA ARG A 234 9.03 -10.90 6.11
C ARG A 234 9.57 -10.89 7.53
N ILE A 235 8.70 -10.68 8.51
CA ILE A 235 9.08 -10.69 9.94
C ILE A 235 9.56 -12.07 10.34
N GLN A 236 8.88 -13.14 9.93
CA GLN A 236 9.24 -14.53 10.25
C GLN A 236 10.44 -15.04 9.45
N GLY A 237 10.74 -14.43 8.30
CA GLY A 237 11.86 -14.82 7.44
C GLY A 237 11.78 -16.28 7.00
N ALA A 238 12.84 -17.04 7.26
CA ALA A 238 12.91 -18.46 6.88
C ALA A 238 11.89 -19.34 7.62
N ARG A 239 11.37 -18.89 8.76
CA ARG A 239 10.42 -19.64 9.60
C ARG A 239 8.95 -19.30 9.32
N TRP A 240 8.65 -18.62 8.24
CA TRP A 240 7.29 -18.18 7.89
C TRP A 240 6.22 -19.29 7.89
N ASN A 241 6.61 -20.55 7.73
CA ASN A 241 5.74 -21.75 7.72
C ASN A 241 6.05 -22.73 8.85
N ASP A 242 6.80 -22.29 9.86
CA ASP A 242 7.15 -23.13 11.02
C ASP A 242 6.03 -23.07 12.07
N ILE A 243 5.31 -24.18 12.25
CA ILE A 243 4.20 -24.29 13.19
C ILE A 243 4.63 -24.24 14.67
N SER A 244 5.92 -24.44 14.95
CA SER A 244 6.46 -24.28 16.30
C SER A 244 6.57 -22.81 16.74
N ASP A 245 6.49 -21.88 15.77
CA ASP A 245 6.45 -20.44 15.98
C ASP A 245 5.14 -19.88 15.37
N PRO A 246 4.01 -19.96 16.12
CA PRO A 246 2.69 -19.64 15.59
C PRO A 246 2.61 -18.22 15.04
N SER A 247 2.16 -18.09 13.81
CA SER A 247 2.00 -16.83 13.10
C SER A 247 0.91 -16.98 12.04
N LEU A 248 0.38 -15.87 11.52
CA LEU A 248 -0.63 -15.89 10.48
C LEU A 248 -0.22 -16.79 9.30
N THR A 249 1.03 -16.73 8.86
CA THR A 249 1.48 -17.50 7.70
C THR A 249 1.72 -18.97 8.02
N SER A 250 2.25 -19.29 9.21
CA SER A 250 2.51 -20.69 9.62
C SER A 250 1.20 -21.41 9.95
N GLU A 251 0.27 -20.76 10.64
CA GLU A 251 -1.05 -21.34 10.96
C GLU A 251 -1.87 -21.59 9.71
N TYR A 252 -1.90 -20.62 8.77
CA TYR A 252 -2.60 -20.82 7.50
C TYR A 252 -1.95 -21.91 6.65
N PHE A 253 -0.61 -21.98 6.64
CA PHE A 253 0.12 -23.06 5.98
C PHE A 253 -0.27 -24.43 6.56
N ASP A 254 -0.30 -24.56 7.88
CA ASP A 254 -0.69 -25.80 8.57
C ASP A 254 -2.14 -26.17 8.28
N TYR A 255 -3.05 -25.20 8.31
CA TYR A 255 -4.45 -25.38 7.92
C TYR A 255 -4.58 -26.03 6.53
N ILE A 256 -3.89 -25.52 5.53
CA ILE A 256 -3.91 -26.08 4.18
C ILE A 256 -3.25 -27.48 4.14
N GLN A 257 -2.14 -27.66 4.86
CA GLN A 257 -1.49 -28.98 4.94
C GLN A 257 -2.37 -30.02 5.62
N PHE A 258 -3.11 -29.63 6.66
CA PHE A 258 -4.09 -30.50 7.32
C PHE A 258 -5.11 -31.06 6.31
N TYR A 259 -5.72 -30.21 5.51
CA TYR A 259 -6.68 -30.64 4.49
C TYR A 259 -6.05 -31.52 3.41
N ARG A 260 -4.82 -31.30 3.05
CA ARG A 260 -4.11 -32.10 2.05
C ARG A 260 -3.70 -33.49 2.56
N LYS A 261 -3.32 -33.59 3.82
CA LYS A 261 -2.74 -34.80 4.42
C LYS A 261 -3.74 -35.63 5.19
N ASN A 262 -4.84 -35.04 5.62
CA ASN A 262 -5.85 -35.75 6.43
C ASN A 262 -6.54 -36.87 5.61
N ARG A 263 -6.36 -38.11 6.05
CA ARG A 263 -6.92 -39.29 5.39
C ARG A 263 -8.43 -39.43 5.61
N ASP A 264 -8.95 -38.87 6.69
CA ASP A 264 -10.35 -39.01 7.12
C ASP A 264 -11.28 -38.01 6.39
N LEU A 265 -10.72 -37.05 5.64
CA LEU A 265 -11.52 -36.13 4.82
C LEU A 265 -12.14 -36.88 3.62
N SER A 266 -13.39 -36.51 3.32
CA SER A 266 -14.08 -37.00 2.13
C SER A 266 -13.30 -36.68 0.85
N PRO A 267 -13.40 -37.51 -0.19
CA PRO A 267 -12.80 -37.25 -1.49
C PRO A 267 -13.17 -35.87 -2.03
N ASP A 268 -14.45 -35.47 -1.91
CA ASP A 268 -14.96 -34.19 -2.37
C ASP A 268 -14.29 -33.00 -1.68
N ALA A 269 -14.01 -33.10 -0.36
CA ALA A 269 -13.31 -32.03 0.37
C ALA A 269 -11.85 -31.89 -0.10
N LYS A 270 -11.18 -33.04 -0.34
CA LYS A 270 -9.80 -33.04 -0.89
C LYS A 270 -9.74 -32.45 -2.29
N ASP A 271 -10.69 -32.79 -3.15
CA ASP A 271 -10.75 -32.28 -4.51
C ASP A 271 -11.05 -30.78 -4.56
N LYS A 272 -11.92 -30.28 -3.65
CA LYS A 272 -12.15 -28.83 -3.51
C LYS A 272 -10.87 -28.08 -3.17
N ILE A 273 -10.10 -28.53 -2.19
CA ILE A 273 -8.81 -27.90 -1.82
C ILE A 273 -7.79 -28.01 -2.95
N LYS A 274 -7.70 -29.15 -3.62
CA LYS A 274 -6.81 -29.34 -4.77
C LYS A 274 -7.14 -28.37 -5.91
N LEU A 275 -8.43 -28.22 -6.23
CA LEU A 275 -8.90 -27.26 -7.24
C LEU A 275 -8.62 -25.80 -6.82
N ALA A 276 -8.84 -25.46 -5.55
CA ALA A 276 -8.54 -24.13 -5.02
C ALA A 276 -7.04 -23.82 -5.13
N MET A 277 -6.16 -24.76 -4.78
CA MET A 277 -4.72 -24.61 -4.94
C MET A 277 -4.31 -24.46 -6.41
N GLN A 278 -4.87 -25.25 -7.32
CA GLN A 278 -4.59 -25.12 -8.75
C GLN A 278 -5.01 -23.73 -9.28
N LYS A 279 -6.20 -23.25 -8.90
CA LYS A 279 -6.68 -21.91 -9.25
C LYS A 279 -5.79 -20.81 -8.68
N ALA A 280 -5.17 -21.04 -7.53
CA ALA A 280 -4.19 -20.15 -6.90
C ALA A 280 -2.75 -20.40 -7.38
N LYS A 281 -2.53 -21.14 -8.47
CA LYS A 281 -1.20 -21.49 -8.98
C LYS A 281 -0.28 -22.12 -7.93
N ASN A 282 -0.85 -22.90 -7.01
CA ASN A 282 -0.19 -23.51 -5.85
C ASN A 282 0.45 -22.52 -4.87
N SER A 283 -0.01 -21.27 -4.86
CA SER A 283 0.44 -20.23 -3.95
C SER A 283 -0.43 -20.20 -2.68
N TYR A 284 0.16 -20.42 -1.52
CA TYR A 284 -0.53 -20.29 -0.22
C TYR A 284 -1.01 -18.86 0.02
N LYS A 285 -0.22 -17.87 -0.40
CA LYS A 285 -0.58 -16.46 -0.33
C LYS A 285 -1.86 -16.16 -1.13
N GLU A 286 -1.94 -16.62 -2.37
CA GLU A 286 -3.12 -16.39 -3.21
C GLU A 286 -4.35 -17.12 -2.67
N MET A 287 -4.19 -18.28 -2.04
CA MET A 287 -5.27 -18.94 -1.33
C MET A 287 -5.72 -18.12 -0.13
N PHE A 288 -4.79 -17.70 0.70
CA PHE A 288 -5.07 -16.84 1.85
C PHE A 288 -5.83 -15.57 1.44
N ILE A 289 -5.37 -14.88 0.41
CA ILE A 289 -6.03 -13.66 -0.07
C ILE A 289 -7.47 -13.93 -0.53
N ARG A 290 -7.72 -15.03 -1.21
CA ARG A 290 -9.08 -15.42 -1.62
C ARG A 290 -9.98 -15.71 -0.44
N ASP A 291 -9.49 -16.47 0.54
CA ASP A 291 -10.25 -16.78 1.75
C ASP A 291 -10.48 -15.49 2.57
N TYR A 292 -9.50 -14.61 2.65
CA TYR A 292 -9.59 -13.31 3.31
C TYR A 292 -10.65 -12.39 2.68
N ILE A 293 -10.78 -12.39 1.35
CA ILE A 293 -11.83 -11.66 0.64
C ILE A 293 -13.22 -12.29 0.89
N SER A 294 -13.28 -13.58 1.08
CA SER A 294 -14.54 -14.31 1.28
C SER A 294 -15.01 -14.29 2.73
N TRP A 295 -14.10 -14.03 3.65
CA TRP A 295 -14.37 -13.95 5.10
C TRP A 295 -14.99 -12.61 5.46
#